data_77e5e5d54f1d96eb43b5f2fee822ecfd
#
_entry.id   77e5e5d54f1d96eb43b5f2fee822ecfd
#
_cell.length_a   1.000
_cell.length_b   1.000
_cell.length_c   1.000
_cell.angle_alpha   90.00
_cell.angle_beta   90.00
_cell.angle_gamma   90.00
#
_symmetry.space_group_name_H-M   'P 1'
#
loop_
_entity.id
_entity.type
_entity.pdbx_description
1 polymer ?
#
loop_
_entity_poly.entity_id
_entity_poly.type
_entity_poly.pdbx_seq_one_letter_code
_entity_poly.pdbx_strand_id
1 'polypeptide(L)'
;MGRREAIRQSALIAGVAALWASLPARTWAALALPVGWSGDDEKFLTLIGDTIIPATASSPGAGAVGIGRFIVVQATECYAAGTDETLRRGLREIQDASQKQFSKKFAELSVSEREKMLTDYEARATNSFRLMKELTLLGYFTSEQGATQALRYLPVPGGYRGSLPLGKDERSWAL
;
A
#
# COMPACT_ATOMS: atom_id res chain seq x y z
N MET A 1 -8.57 -39.35 0.41
CA MET A 1 -7.40 -38.58 0.00
C MET A 1 -6.13 -39.24 0.56
N GLY A 2 -5.23 -39.74 -0.28
CA GLY A 2 -4.02 -40.44 0.16
C GLY A 2 -2.96 -39.44 0.67
N ARG A 3 -2.16 -39.84 1.67
CA ARG A 3 -1.05 -38.98 2.20
C ARG A 3 -0.15 -38.41 1.10
N ARG A 4 0.09 -39.15 0.02
CA ARG A 4 0.92 -38.71 -1.13
C ARG A 4 0.27 -37.58 -1.92
N GLU A 5 -1.06 -37.59 -2.05
CA GLU A 5 -1.82 -36.56 -2.75
C GLU A 5 -1.84 -35.25 -1.94
N ALA A 6 -2.03 -35.35 -0.61
CA ALA A 6 -1.95 -34.20 0.28
C ALA A 6 -0.56 -33.53 0.26
N ILE A 7 0.51 -34.34 0.24
CA ILE A 7 1.89 -33.82 0.14
C ILE A 7 2.13 -33.14 -1.22
N ARG A 8 1.63 -33.70 -2.32
CA ARG A 8 1.73 -33.06 -3.65
C ARG A 8 0.99 -31.74 -3.72
N GLN A 9 -0.23 -31.69 -3.20
CA GLN A 9 -1.02 -30.45 -3.18
C GLN A 9 -0.40 -29.40 -2.25
N SER A 10 0.10 -29.80 -1.09
CA SER A 10 0.82 -28.89 -0.18
C SER A 10 2.14 -28.38 -0.79
N ALA A 11 2.87 -29.21 -1.53
CA ALA A 11 4.09 -28.79 -2.21
C ALA A 11 3.82 -27.82 -3.38
N LEU A 12 2.69 -27.99 -4.11
CA LEU A 12 2.26 -27.04 -5.13
C LEU A 12 1.85 -25.69 -4.53
N ILE A 13 1.09 -25.71 -3.45
CA ILE A 13 0.67 -24.48 -2.74
C ILE A 13 1.89 -23.79 -2.13
N ALA A 14 2.78 -24.52 -1.46
CA ALA A 14 4.01 -23.96 -0.89
C ALA A 14 4.98 -23.45 -1.98
N GLY A 15 5.08 -24.12 -3.12
CA GLY A 15 5.89 -23.70 -4.27
C GLY A 15 5.37 -22.40 -4.90
N VAL A 16 4.06 -22.25 -5.02
CA VAL A 16 3.44 -21.01 -5.50
C VAL A 16 3.65 -19.89 -4.49
N ALA A 17 3.40 -20.13 -3.19
CA ALA A 17 3.62 -19.14 -2.14
C ALA A 17 5.09 -18.69 -2.02
N ALA A 18 6.05 -19.61 -2.17
CA ALA A 18 7.47 -19.27 -2.16
C ALA A 18 7.90 -18.47 -3.39
N LEU A 19 7.31 -18.74 -4.56
CA LEU A 19 7.50 -17.92 -5.76
C LEU A 19 6.96 -16.51 -5.57
N TRP A 20 5.81 -16.33 -4.92
CA TRP A 20 5.22 -15.03 -4.64
C TRP A 20 6.04 -14.22 -3.64
N ALA A 21 6.60 -14.86 -2.61
CA ALA A 21 7.43 -14.20 -1.60
C ALA A 21 8.81 -13.75 -2.13
N SER A 22 9.29 -14.33 -3.23
CA SER A 22 10.60 -14.02 -3.81
C SER A 22 10.56 -13.00 -4.97
N LEU A 23 9.37 -12.51 -5.33
CA LEU A 23 9.23 -11.54 -6.42
C LEU A 23 9.60 -10.13 -5.93
N PRO A 24 10.59 -9.46 -6.53
CA PRO A 24 10.93 -8.08 -6.15
C PRO A 24 9.75 -7.14 -6.45
N ALA A 25 9.66 -6.01 -5.73
CA ALA A 25 8.58 -5.03 -5.82
C ALA A 25 8.21 -4.59 -7.27
N ARG A 26 9.14 -4.74 -8.20
CA ARG A 26 8.92 -4.52 -9.65
C ARG A 26 7.91 -5.50 -10.27
N THR A 27 7.60 -6.60 -9.61
CA THR A 27 6.72 -7.65 -10.15
C THR A 27 5.25 -7.33 -9.95
N TRP A 28 4.89 -6.53 -8.94
CA TRP A 28 3.52 -6.05 -8.78
C TRP A 28 3.09 -5.19 -9.98
N ALA A 29 4.01 -4.38 -10.52
CA ALA A 29 3.77 -3.59 -11.71
C ALA A 29 3.56 -4.42 -13.00
N ALA A 30 4.03 -5.67 -13.02
CA ALA A 30 3.88 -6.58 -14.15
C ALA A 30 2.58 -7.41 -14.12
N LEU A 31 1.87 -7.45 -13.00
CA LEU A 31 0.58 -8.13 -12.91
C LEU A 31 -0.48 -7.35 -13.69
N ALA A 32 -1.37 -8.07 -14.39
CA ALA A 32 -2.55 -7.48 -14.98
C ALA A 32 -3.41 -6.84 -13.88
N LEU A 33 -4.05 -5.71 -14.18
CA LEU A 33 -5.04 -5.15 -13.26
C LEU A 33 -6.23 -6.11 -13.15
N PRO A 34 -6.76 -6.32 -11.95
CA PRO A 34 -8.01 -7.05 -11.78
C PRO A 34 -9.15 -6.44 -12.60
N VAL A 35 -10.12 -7.27 -12.97
CA VAL A 35 -11.25 -6.86 -13.80
C VAL A 35 -11.99 -5.68 -13.17
N GLY A 36 -12.28 -4.67 -13.99
CA GLY A 36 -12.99 -3.47 -13.57
C GLY A 36 -12.09 -2.36 -13.02
N TRP A 37 -10.78 -2.53 -12.97
CA TRP A 37 -9.83 -1.48 -12.62
C TRP A 37 -9.11 -0.95 -13.86
N SER A 38 -8.84 0.35 -13.90
CA SER A 38 -8.14 1.01 -14.99
C SER A 38 -6.74 1.49 -14.57
N GLY A 39 -5.88 1.75 -15.56
CA GLY A 39 -4.58 2.36 -15.29
C GLY A 39 -4.69 3.78 -14.69
N ASP A 40 -5.81 4.46 -14.89
CA ASP A 40 -6.03 5.78 -14.31
C ASP A 40 -6.44 5.69 -12.84
N ASP A 41 -7.20 4.65 -12.44
CA ASP A 41 -7.47 4.37 -11.03
C ASP A 41 -6.18 4.04 -10.28
N GLU A 42 -5.29 3.22 -10.89
CA GLU A 42 -3.98 2.92 -10.32
C GLU A 42 -3.13 4.17 -10.12
N LYS A 43 -3.05 5.05 -11.13
CA LYS A 43 -2.33 6.32 -11.02
C LYS A 43 -2.92 7.22 -9.94
N PHE A 44 -4.24 7.24 -9.83
CA PHE A 44 -4.92 8.03 -8.82
C PHE A 44 -4.62 7.51 -7.40
N LEU A 45 -4.69 6.19 -7.18
CA LEU A 45 -4.29 5.58 -5.93
C LEU A 45 -2.80 5.80 -5.61
N THR A 46 -1.94 5.74 -6.62
CA THR A 46 -0.52 6.07 -6.47
C THR A 46 -0.33 7.50 -5.98
N LEU A 47 -1.05 8.44 -6.56
CA LEU A 47 -0.97 9.85 -6.17
C LEU A 47 -1.51 10.12 -4.76
N ILE A 48 -2.58 9.42 -4.36
CA ILE A 48 -3.09 9.45 -2.98
C ILE A 48 -2.03 8.88 -2.03
N GLY A 49 -1.44 7.73 -2.38
CA GLY A 49 -0.38 7.10 -1.61
C GLY A 49 0.84 8.01 -1.42
N ASP A 50 1.30 8.66 -2.48
CA ASP A 50 2.40 9.64 -2.43
C ASP A 50 2.05 10.90 -1.61
N THR A 51 0.78 11.25 -1.51
CA THR A 51 0.35 12.34 -0.64
C THR A 51 0.33 11.91 0.83
N ILE A 52 0.01 10.64 1.12
CA ILE A 52 0.01 10.08 2.48
C ILE A 52 1.44 9.83 2.97
N ILE A 53 2.31 9.28 2.10
CA ILE A 53 3.73 9.00 2.39
C ILE A 53 4.57 9.65 1.28
N PRO A 54 4.90 10.93 1.39
CA PRO A 54 5.72 11.62 0.42
C PRO A 54 7.18 11.16 0.48
N ALA A 55 7.92 11.38 -0.61
CA ALA A 55 9.35 11.18 -0.62
C ALA A 55 10.05 12.15 0.35
N THR A 56 11.06 11.65 1.05
CA THR A 56 11.92 12.43 1.94
C THR A 56 13.38 12.33 1.47
N ALA A 57 14.28 13.05 2.12
CA ALA A 57 15.71 12.93 1.84
C ALA A 57 16.28 11.52 2.12
N SER A 58 15.63 10.76 3.02
CA SER A 58 16.10 9.45 3.50
C SER A 58 15.31 8.26 2.97
N SER A 59 14.12 8.48 2.37
CA SER A 59 13.28 7.40 1.88
C SER A 59 12.41 7.84 0.69
N PRO A 60 12.15 6.94 -0.28
CA PRO A 60 11.26 7.22 -1.40
C PRO A 60 9.82 7.37 -0.93
N GLY A 61 8.97 8.01 -1.74
CA GLY A 61 7.52 8.05 -1.52
C GLY A 61 6.84 6.73 -1.87
N ALA A 62 5.56 6.62 -1.49
CA ALA A 62 4.78 5.40 -1.71
C ALA A 62 4.61 5.06 -3.20
N GLY A 63 4.59 6.03 -4.09
CA GLY A 63 4.51 5.80 -5.52
C GLY A 63 5.69 5.03 -6.09
N ALA A 64 6.89 5.21 -5.53
CA ALA A 64 8.10 4.53 -5.98
C ALA A 64 8.07 3.01 -5.77
N VAL A 65 7.22 2.52 -4.86
CA VAL A 65 7.07 1.08 -4.56
C VAL A 65 5.88 0.44 -5.29
N GLY A 66 5.23 1.17 -6.20
CA GLY A 66 4.07 0.64 -6.95
C GLY A 66 2.81 0.50 -6.11
N ILE A 67 2.62 1.41 -5.16
CA ILE A 67 1.54 1.35 -4.17
C ILE A 67 0.14 1.27 -4.78
N GLY A 68 -0.11 1.98 -5.88
CA GLY A 68 -1.43 1.96 -6.53
C GLY A 68 -1.83 0.57 -6.97
N ARG A 69 -0.92 -0.17 -7.62
CA ARG A 69 -1.12 -1.56 -8.02
C ARG A 69 -1.32 -2.47 -6.82
N PHE A 70 -0.49 -2.33 -5.80
CA PHE A 70 -0.62 -3.09 -4.56
C PHE A 70 -2.01 -2.93 -3.93
N ILE A 71 -2.48 -1.69 -3.79
CA ILE A 71 -3.81 -1.39 -3.19
C ILE A 71 -4.93 -2.07 -3.99
N VAL A 72 -4.89 -1.95 -5.32
CA VAL A 72 -5.91 -2.58 -6.18
C VAL A 72 -5.93 -4.09 -6.01
N VAL A 73 -4.77 -4.74 -6.10
CA VAL A 73 -4.67 -6.20 -5.97
C VAL A 73 -5.12 -6.66 -4.59
N GLN A 74 -4.65 -6.01 -3.52
CA GLN A 74 -5.03 -6.37 -2.15
C GLN A 74 -6.54 -6.24 -1.92
N ALA A 75 -7.14 -5.12 -2.32
CA ALA A 75 -8.57 -4.89 -2.11
C ALA A 75 -9.45 -5.87 -2.90
N THR A 76 -8.97 -6.34 -4.05
CA THR A 76 -9.75 -7.23 -4.93
C THR A 76 -9.54 -8.71 -4.61
N GLU A 77 -8.29 -9.11 -4.32
CA GLU A 77 -7.91 -10.52 -4.25
C GLU A 77 -7.78 -11.04 -2.80
N CYS A 78 -7.45 -10.15 -1.85
CA CYS A 78 -7.05 -10.57 -0.51
C CYS A 78 -8.02 -10.14 0.60
N TYR A 79 -8.85 -9.14 0.36
CA TYR A 79 -9.82 -8.64 1.34
C TYR A 79 -11.21 -9.23 1.11
N ALA A 80 -12.12 -8.97 2.04
CA ALA A 80 -13.50 -9.44 1.94
C ALA A 80 -14.23 -8.88 0.70
N ALA A 81 -15.18 -9.62 0.17
CA ALA A 81 -15.99 -9.19 -0.97
C ALA A 81 -16.63 -7.80 -0.70
N GLY A 82 -16.60 -6.93 -1.70
CA GLY A 82 -17.10 -5.55 -1.62
C GLY A 82 -16.06 -4.53 -1.10
N THR A 83 -14.85 -4.97 -0.74
CA THR A 83 -13.77 -4.06 -0.36
C THR A 83 -13.30 -3.22 -1.54
N ASP A 84 -13.21 -3.80 -2.72
CA ASP A 84 -12.89 -3.12 -3.98
C ASP A 84 -13.94 -2.03 -4.30
N GLU A 85 -15.24 -2.30 -4.11
CA GLU A 85 -16.29 -1.30 -4.32
C GLU A 85 -16.21 -0.15 -3.30
N THR A 86 -15.84 -0.44 -2.05
CA THR A 86 -15.58 0.58 -1.03
C THR A 86 -14.43 1.50 -1.45
N LEU A 87 -13.37 0.91 -2.01
CA LEU A 87 -12.22 1.66 -2.53
C LEU A 87 -12.61 2.55 -3.72
N ARG A 88 -13.35 2.00 -4.71
CA ARG A 88 -13.87 2.75 -5.87
C ARG A 88 -14.76 3.91 -5.45
N ARG A 89 -15.65 3.69 -4.49
CA ARG A 89 -16.49 4.75 -3.94
C ARG A 89 -15.65 5.87 -3.35
N GLY A 90 -14.63 5.54 -2.57
CA GLY A 90 -13.71 6.54 -2.00
C GLY A 90 -12.97 7.35 -3.07
N LEU A 91 -12.53 6.72 -4.17
CA LEU A 91 -11.92 7.46 -5.29
C LEU A 91 -12.89 8.49 -5.90
N ARG A 92 -14.13 8.08 -6.14
CA ARG A 92 -15.18 9.00 -6.64
C ARG A 92 -15.41 10.16 -5.66
N GLU A 93 -15.56 9.86 -4.36
CA GLU A 93 -15.77 10.86 -3.32
C GLU A 93 -14.63 11.89 -3.24
N ILE A 94 -13.37 11.43 -3.33
CA ILE A 94 -12.20 12.32 -3.35
C ILE A 94 -12.18 13.18 -4.61
N GLN A 95 -12.48 12.61 -5.77
CA GLN A 95 -12.54 13.35 -7.04
C GLN A 95 -13.64 14.41 -7.02
N ASP A 96 -14.83 14.08 -6.51
CA ASP A 96 -15.96 15.00 -6.38
C ASP A 96 -15.66 16.11 -5.37
N ALA A 97 -15.00 15.80 -4.26
CA ALA A 97 -14.58 16.78 -3.28
C ALA A 97 -13.56 17.77 -3.87
N SER A 98 -12.58 17.25 -4.65
CA SER A 98 -11.61 18.08 -5.37
C SER A 98 -12.29 19.04 -6.33
N GLN A 99 -13.22 18.53 -7.13
CA GLN A 99 -13.96 19.35 -8.10
C GLN A 99 -14.82 20.42 -7.40
N LYS A 100 -15.45 20.08 -6.27
CA LYS A 100 -16.28 21.04 -5.50
C LYS A 100 -15.46 22.12 -4.81
N GLN A 101 -14.31 21.76 -4.26
CA GLN A 101 -13.51 22.67 -3.42
C GLN A 101 -12.54 23.54 -4.25
N PHE A 102 -11.98 22.98 -5.32
CA PHE A 102 -10.91 23.63 -6.10
C PHE A 102 -11.27 23.82 -7.57
N SER A 103 -12.40 23.31 -8.05
CA SER A 103 -12.80 23.30 -9.48
C SER A 103 -11.75 22.63 -10.39
N LYS A 104 -10.98 21.70 -9.83
CA LYS A 104 -9.88 20.97 -10.49
C LYS A 104 -9.96 19.47 -10.16
N LYS A 105 -9.35 18.66 -11.01
CA LYS A 105 -9.13 17.24 -10.69
C LYS A 105 -8.07 17.12 -9.60
N PHE A 106 -8.16 16.09 -8.76
CA PHE A 106 -7.18 15.85 -7.69
C PHE A 106 -5.73 15.81 -8.21
N ALA A 107 -5.50 15.25 -9.39
CA ALA A 107 -4.19 15.19 -10.01
C ALA A 107 -3.61 16.57 -10.40
N GLU A 108 -4.46 17.56 -10.56
CA GLU A 108 -4.08 18.94 -10.96
C GLU A 108 -3.82 19.84 -9.75
N LEU A 109 -4.12 19.34 -8.53
CA LEU A 109 -3.87 20.07 -7.29
C LEU A 109 -2.38 20.13 -6.99
N SER A 110 -1.95 21.22 -6.36
CA SER A 110 -0.62 21.30 -5.76
C SER A 110 -0.47 20.33 -4.59
N VAL A 111 0.76 20.05 -4.18
CA VAL A 111 1.04 19.15 -3.04
C VAL A 111 0.30 19.60 -1.79
N SER A 112 0.38 20.88 -1.45
CA SER A 112 -0.26 21.45 -0.26
C SER A 112 -1.80 21.39 -0.32
N GLU A 113 -2.40 21.59 -1.50
CA GLU A 113 -3.84 21.45 -1.68
C GLU A 113 -4.29 19.99 -1.50
N ARG A 114 -3.51 19.02 -2.01
CA ARG A 114 -3.78 17.58 -1.83
C ARG A 114 -3.67 17.16 -0.36
N GLU A 115 -2.61 17.57 0.32
CA GLU A 115 -2.41 17.29 1.75
C GLU A 115 -3.58 17.85 2.58
N LYS A 116 -3.93 19.12 2.38
CA LYS A 116 -5.06 19.74 3.07
C LYS A 116 -6.36 18.99 2.82
N MET A 117 -6.63 18.65 1.55
CA MET A 117 -7.85 17.95 1.19
C MET A 117 -7.93 16.55 1.80
N LEU A 118 -6.83 15.78 1.79
CA LEU A 118 -6.80 14.46 2.42
C LEU A 118 -6.90 14.55 3.95
N THR A 119 -6.33 15.57 4.58
CA THR A 119 -6.49 15.83 6.01
C THR A 119 -7.94 16.13 6.37
N ASP A 120 -8.61 17.00 5.59
CA ASP A 120 -10.03 17.32 5.76
C ASP A 120 -10.91 16.08 5.54
N TYR A 121 -10.49 15.19 4.62
CA TYR A 121 -11.20 13.95 4.33
C TYR A 121 -11.00 12.89 5.42
N GLU A 122 -9.81 12.81 6.00
CA GLU A 122 -9.51 11.95 7.15
C GLU A 122 -10.36 12.32 8.37
N ALA A 123 -10.54 13.62 8.62
CA ALA A 123 -11.37 14.11 9.73
C ALA A 123 -12.83 13.63 9.65
N ARG A 124 -13.31 13.27 8.47
CA ARG A 124 -14.66 12.69 8.28
C ARG A 124 -14.73 11.21 8.67
N ALA A 125 -13.61 10.56 8.97
CA ALA A 125 -13.49 9.18 9.41
C ALA A 125 -14.23 8.16 8.50
N THR A 126 -14.20 8.37 7.17
CA THR A 126 -14.85 7.47 6.23
C THR A 126 -14.13 6.13 6.12
N ASN A 127 -14.89 5.03 6.00
CA ASN A 127 -14.31 3.69 5.84
C ASN A 127 -13.43 3.58 4.60
N SER A 128 -13.79 4.27 3.52
CA SER A 128 -13.03 4.28 2.26
C SER A 128 -11.64 4.89 2.43
N PHE A 129 -11.52 6.02 3.12
CA PHE A 129 -10.22 6.65 3.35
C PHE A 129 -9.36 5.87 4.33
N ARG A 130 -9.97 5.35 5.40
CA ARG A 130 -9.27 4.49 6.35
C ARG A 130 -8.66 3.27 5.65
N LEU A 131 -9.42 2.64 4.75
CA LEU A 131 -8.94 1.52 3.94
C LEU A 131 -7.77 1.93 3.03
N MET A 132 -7.88 3.06 2.31
CA MET A 132 -6.80 3.56 1.46
C MET A 132 -5.52 3.83 2.26
N LYS A 133 -5.65 4.46 3.42
CA LYS A 133 -4.52 4.76 4.31
C LYS A 133 -3.90 3.47 4.85
N GLU A 134 -4.71 2.54 5.33
CA GLU A 134 -4.25 1.24 5.84
C GLU A 134 -3.47 0.47 4.77
N LEU A 135 -4.02 0.33 3.57
CA LEU A 135 -3.36 -0.36 2.47
C LEU A 135 -2.10 0.37 1.98
N THR A 136 -2.08 1.70 2.02
CA THR A 136 -0.88 2.48 1.72
C THR A 136 0.23 2.22 2.73
N LEU A 137 -0.07 2.27 4.03
CA LEU A 137 0.89 1.98 5.09
C LEU A 137 1.38 0.53 5.00
N LEU A 138 0.46 -0.41 4.85
CA LEU A 138 0.79 -1.84 4.71
C LEU A 138 1.74 -2.05 3.52
N GLY A 139 1.36 -1.62 2.32
CA GLY A 139 2.15 -1.83 1.12
C GLY A 139 3.50 -1.13 1.14
N TYR A 140 3.57 0.07 1.71
CA TYR A 140 4.81 0.81 1.80
C TYR A 140 5.79 0.17 2.80
N PHE A 141 5.38 -0.07 4.04
CA PHE A 141 6.27 -0.56 5.08
C PHE A 141 6.63 -2.05 4.95
N THR A 142 5.88 -2.82 4.17
CA THR A 142 6.26 -4.19 3.80
C THR A 142 7.04 -4.27 2.49
N SER A 143 7.19 -3.17 1.76
CA SER A 143 8.06 -3.11 0.59
C SER A 143 9.55 -3.12 0.98
N GLU A 144 10.41 -3.55 0.07
CA GLU A 144 11.86 -3.53 0.28
C GLU A 144 12.35 -2.12 0.65
N GLN A 145 11.91 -1.09 -0.09
CA GLN A 145 12.31 0.28 0.13
C GLN A 145 11.79 0.83 1.47
N GLY A 146 10.54 0.56 1.80
CA GLY A 146 9.95 0.97 3.07
C GLY A 146 10.65 0.30 4.25
N ALA A 147 10.85 -1.01 4.17
CA ALA A 147 11.51 -1.78 5.24
C ALA A 147 12.98 -1.38 5.44
N THR A 148 13.72 -1.14 4.36
CA THR A 148 15.19 -0.91 4.44
C THR A 148 15.58 0.57 4.53
N GLN A 149 14.78 1.48 3.96
CA GLN A 149 15.12 2.91 3.90
C GLN A 149 14.30 3.76 4.88
N ALA A 150 13.01 3.49 5.03
CA ALA A 150 12.18 4.21 6.00
C ALA A 150 12.26 3.59 7.42
N LEU A 151 12.31 2.28 7.49
CA LEU A 151 12.46 1.53 8.72
C LEU A 151 13.89 1.00 8.89
N ARG A 152 14.14 0.32 10.01
CA ARG A 152 15.39 -0.36 10.33
C ARG A 152 15.19 -1.86 10.10
N TYR A 153 15.75 -2.38 9.02
CA TYR A 153 15.66 -3.80 8.68
C TYR A 153 16.94 -4.54 9.05
N LEU A 154 16.82 -5.63 9.78
CA LEU A 154 17.93 -6.52 10.11
C LEU A 154 17.49 -7.98 9.89
N PRO A 155 17.96 -8.65 8.81
CA PRO A 155 17.55 -10.01 8.46
C PRO A 155 17.77 -11.05 9.55
N VAL A 156 18.84 -10.87 10.35
CA VAL A 156 19.20 -11.75 11.46
C VAL A 156 19.39 -10.90 12.71
N PRO A 157 18.34 -10.65 13.50
CA PRO A 157 18.38 -9.70 14.62
C PRO A 157 19.24 -10.14 15.81
N GLY A 158 19.74 -11.38 15.82
CA GLY A 158 20.51 -11.91 16.95
C GLY A 158 19.62 -12.24 18.15
N GLY A 159 20.14 -11.99 19.36
CA GLY A 159 19.39 -12.24 20.59
C GLY A 159 18.31 -11.18 20.84
N TYR A 160 17.15 -11.60 21.35
CA TYR A 160 16.09 -10.68 21.74
C TYR A 160 16.55 -9.76 22.89
N ARG A 161 16.40 -8.47 22.69
CA ARG A 161 16.64 -7.43 23.69
C ARG A 161 15.39 -6.54 23.76
N GLY A 162 14.46 -6.93 24.62
CA GLY A 162 13.29 -6.12 24.92
C GLY A 162 13.68 -4.86 25.71
N SER A 163 12.81 -3.87 25.73
CA SER A 163 12.96 -2.66 26.56
C SER A 163 14.23 -1.84 26.30
N LEU A 164 14.74 -1.83 25.08
CA LEU A 164 15.78 -0.88 24.69
C LEU A 164 15.18 0.51 24.56
N PRO A 165 15.81 1.55 25.16
CA PRO A 165 15.37 2.93 24.93
C PRO A 165 15.55 3.30 23.45
N LEU A 166 14.52 3.87 22.83
CA LEU A 166 14.59 4.39 21.48
C LEU A 166 15.35 5.72 21.49
N GLY A 167 16.43 5.80 20.73
CA GLY A 167 17.15 7.06 20.52
C GLY A 167 16.30 8.09 19.78
N LYS A 168 16.55 9.38 20.01
CA LYS A 168 15.75 10.49 19.43
C LYS A 168 15.65 10.45 17.90
N ASP A 169 16.72 10.00 17.23
CA ASP A 169 16.82 9.94 15.77
C ASP A 169 16.85 8.47 15.25
N GLU A 170 16.47 7.52 16.10
CA GLU A 170 16.50 6.10 15.75
C GLU A 170 15.21 5.69 15.04
N ARG A 171 15.37 5.06 13.86
CA ARG A 171 14.22 4.55 13.10
C ARG A 171 13.62 3.32 13.78
N SER A 172 12.30 3.17 13.68
CA SER A 172 11.59 1.98 14.12
C SER A 172 12.05 0.73 13.37
N TRP A 173 11.98 -0.44 14.02
CA TRP A 173 12.26 -1.70 13.37
C TRP A 173 11.21 -2.05 12.32
N ALA A 174 11.64 -2.64 11.21
CA ALA A 174 10.76 -3.32 10.29
C ALA A 174 10.25 -4.62 10.92
N LEU A 175 8.98 -4.96 10.63
CA LEU A 175 8.33 -6.20 11.08
C LEU A 175 8.74 -7.36 10.20
#